data_62ebb67172c54fdc35e026f6fdaa3d20
#
_entry.id   62ebb67172c54fdc35e026f6fdaa3d20
#
_cell.length_a   1.000
_cell.length_b   1.000
_cell.length_c   1.000
_cell.angle_alpha   90.00
_cell.angle_beta   90.00
_cell.angle_gamma   90.00
#
_symmetry.space_group_name_H-M   'P 1'
#
loop_
_entity.id
_entity.type
_entity.pdbx_description
1 polymer ?
#
loop_
_entity_poly.entity_id
_entity_poly.type
_entity_poly.pdbx_seq_one_letter_code
_entity_poly.pdbx_strand_id
1 'polypeptide(L)'
;MGAWGIKALERDEGLDVLDILKNEYVPEHPVMDLGEMIELMKEEVMLGSDFSQIDFLFDNTAMALAELYFQWKDNGKLDYDHEEAIWDKITGFTASKEAIAFLLRQLTDIKNEVPDEDGIREIMDLWKNEDSGEIAPAWLEHLNQLIAVSYTHLRA
;
A
#
# COMPACT_ATOMS: atom_id res chain seq x y z
N MET A 1 7.21 -5.68 -17.71
CA MET A 1 6.96 -6.18 -16.35
C MET A 1 7.24 -5.11 -15.33
N GLY A 2 6.30 -4.78 -14.53
CA GLY A 2 6.45 -3.75 -13.52
C GLY A 2 6.85 -4.25 -12.13
N ALA A 3 7.27 -5.51 -11.98
CA ALA A 3 7.56 -6.07 -10.67
C ALA A 3 8.97 -6.61 -10.61
N TRP A 4 9.84 -5.92 -9.87
CA TRP A 4 11.20 -6.37 -9.64
C TRP A 4 11.35 -7.08 -8.29
N GLY A 5 10.34 -7.02 -7.44
CA GLY A 5 10.35 -7.65 -6.12
C GLY A 5 8.93 -7.89 -5.62
N ILE A 6 8.81 -8.28 -4.35
CA ILE A 6 7.52 -8.63 -3.75
C ILE A 6 6.77 -7.43 -3.19
N LYS A 7 7.44 -6.33 -2.88
CA LYS A 7 6.81 -5.14 -2.31
C LYS A 7 6.09 -4.34 -3.39
N ALA A 8 4.95 -3.75 -3.01
CA ALA A 8 4.22 -2.87 -3.92
C ALA A 8 5.08 -1.68 -4.36
N LEU A 9 5.92 -1.14 -3.46
CA LEU A 9 6.83 -0.04 -3.78
C LEU A 9 7.95 -0.42 -4.76
N GLU A 10 8.12 -1.71 -5.06
CA GLU A 10 9.05 -2.21 -6.06
C GLU A 10 8.36 -2.49 -7.40
N ARG A 11 7.14 -1.98 -7.60
CA ARG A 11 6.32 -2.19 -8.79
C ARG A 11 5.90 -0.85 -9.37
N ASP A 12 5.48 -0.86 -10.63
CA ASP A 12 5.07 0.37 -11.32
C ASP A 12 3.96 1.12 -10.58
N GLU A 13 2.96 0.40 -10.08
CA GLU A 13 1.82 1.00 -9.38
C GLU A 13 2.26 1.66 -8.07
N GLY A 14 3.16 1.02 -7.33
CA GLY A 14 3.73 1.60 -6.11
C GLY A 14 4.61 2.80 -6.39
N LEU A 15 5.37 2.74 -7.50
CA LEU A 15 6.18 3.89 -7.93
C LEU A 15 5.30 5.07 -8.30
N ASP A 16 4.14 4.82 -8.90
CA ASP A 16 3.16 5.88 -9.19
C ASP A 16 2.64 6.53 -7.91
N VAL A 17 2.42 5.74 -6.85
CA VAL A 17 2.04 6.27 -5.53
C VAL A 17 3.13 7.21 -5.02
N LEU A 18 4.40 6.79 -5.08
CA LEU A 18 5.52 7.63 -4.66
C LEU A 18 5.60 8.93 -5.45
N ASP A 19 5.37 8.87 -6.76
CA ASP A 19 5.39 10.05 -7.61
C ASP A 19 4.30 11.04 -7.25
N ILE A 20 3.09 10.57 -7.01
CA ILE A 20 1.97 11.43 -6.59
C ILE A 20 2.30 12.09 -5.25
N LEU A 21 2.76 11.32 -4.28
CA LEU A 21 3.11 11.85 -2.96
C LEU A 21 4.23 12.89 -3.06
N LYS A 22 5.27 12.58 -3.81
CA LYS A 22 6.44 13.44 -3.99
C LYS A 22 6.04 14.79 -4.62
N ASN A 23 5.18 14.77 -5.61
CA ASN A 23 4.83 15.96 -6.38
C ASN A 23 3.68 16.75 -5.77
N GLU A 24 2.71 16.10 -5.14
CA GLU A 24 1.46 16.74 -4.72
C GLU A 24 1.26 16.80 -3.20
N TYR A 25 2.02 16.06 -2.42
CA TYR A 25 1.79 15.97 -0.98
C TYR A 25 3.00 16.39 -0.15
N VAL A 26 4.14 15.73 -0.36
CA VAL A 26 5.35 15.92 0.47
C VAL A 26 5.82 17.37 0.55
N PRO A 27 5.82 18.16 -0.56
CA PRO A 27 6.34 19.52 -0.49
C PRO A 27 5.67 20.41 0.55
N GLU A 28 4.40 20.16 0.86
CA GLU A 28 3.63 20.97 1.81
C GLU A 28 3.33 20.24 3.12
N HIS A 29 3.81 18.99 3.27
CA HIS A 29 3.50 18.16 4.43
C HIS A 29 4.76 17.50 4.99
N PRO A 30 5.61 18.25 5.73
CA PRO A 30 6.79 17.65 6.36
C PRO A 30 6.40 16.62 7.43
N VAL A 31 5.21 16.72 8.00
CA VAL A 31 4.60 15.66 8.79
C VAL A 31 3.49 15.06 7.94
N MET A 32 3.70 13.82 7.51
CA MET A 32 2.70 13.13 6.69
C MET A 32 1.61 12.54 7.58
N ASP A 33 0.41 12.43 7.04
CA ASP A 33 -0.71 11.77 7.71
C ASP A 33 -1.33 10.74 6.77
N LEU A 34 -1.41 9.50 7.24
CA LEU A 34 -1.89 8.39 6.42
C LEU A 34 -3.33 8.60 5.93
N GLY A 35 -4.19 9.16 6.79
CA GLY A 35 -5.58 9.43 6.41
C GLY A 35 -5.68 10.43 5.26
N GLU A 36 -4.87 11.49 5.32
CA GLU A 36 -4.82 12.48 4.22
C GLU A 36 -4.31 11.85 2.94
N MET A 37 -3.30 10.97 3.05
CA MET A 37 -2.75 10.28 1.88
C MET A 37 -3.79 9.35 1.25
N ILE A 38 -4.58 8.65 2.06
CA ILE A 38 -5.67 7.80 1.57
C ILE A 38 -6.68 8.66 0.80
N GLU A 39 -7.08 9.80 1.34
CA GLU A 39 -8.03 10.68 0.66
C GLU A 39 -7.46 11.23 -0.66
N LEU A 40 -6.18 11.60 -0.67
CA LEU A 40 -5.52 12.03 -1.91
C LEU A 40 -5.54 10.92 -2.96
N MET A 41 -5.26 9.69 -2.56
CA MET A 41 -5.27 8.56 -3.49
C MET A 41 -6.68 8.28 -4.03
N LYS A 42 -7.72 8.50 -3.24
CA LYS A 42 -9.10 8.40 -3.72
C LYS A 42 -9.39 9.49 -4.76
N GLU A 43 -8.94 10.72 -4.52
CA GLU A 43 -9.11 11.83 -5.46
C GLU A 43 -8.40 11.58 -6.79
N GLU A 44 -7.22 10.97 -6.72
CA GLU A 44 -6.41 10.64 -7.91
C GLU A 44 -6.85 9.33 -8.58
N VAL A 45 -7.91 8.71 -8.07
CA VAL A 45 -8.43 7.42 -8.56
C VAL A 45 -7.39 6.31 -8.50
N MET A 46 -6.50 6.40 -7.51
CA MET A 46 -5.55 5.34 -7.16
C MET A 46 -6.14 4.39 -6.10
N LEU A 47 -7.25 4.77 -5.47
CA LEU A 47 -8.06 3.94 -4.58
C LEU A 47 -9.52 4.10 -4.97
N GLY A 48 -10.31 3.07 -4.71
CA GLY A 48 -11.76 3.12 -4.90
C GLY A 48 -12.43 4.01 -3.85
N SER A 49 -13.62 4.51 -4.16
CA SER A 49 -14.39 5.31 -3.21
C SER A 49 -14.98 4.45 -2.09
N ASP A 50 -15.13 3.16 -2.30
CA ASP A 50 -15.50 2.19 -1.27
C ASP A 50 -14.91 0.81 -1.59
N PHE A 51 -15.07 -0.14 -0.67
CA PHE A 51 -14.45 -1.47 -0.80
C PHE A 51 -15.08 -2.36 -1.87
N SER A 52 -16.24 -1.98 -2.39
CA SER A 52 -16.87 -2.72 -3.49
C SER A 52 -16.19 -2.47 -4.83
N GLN A 53 -15.45 -1.36 -4.92
CA GLN A 53 -14.66 -1.05 -6.10
C GLN A 53 -13.32 -1.76 -6.01
N ILE A 54 -13.20 -2.87 -6.69
CA ILE A 54 -12.03 -3.74 -6.66
C ILE A 54 -11.24 -3.58 -7.95
N ASP A 55 -9.95 -3.30 -7.83
CA ASP A 55 -9.07 -3.08 -8.96
C ASP A 55 -7.64 -3.41 -8.55
N PHE A 56 -6.88 -3.96 -9.47
CA PHE A 56 -5.46 -4.28 -9.25
C PHE A 56 -4.66 -3.06 -8.77
N LEU A 57 -4.92 -1.90 -9.38
CA LEU A 57 -4.27 -0.65 -8.99
C LEU A 57 -4.60 -0.29 -7.53
N PHE A 58 -5.86 -0.41 -7.13
CA PHE A 58 -6.30 -0.05 -5.78
C PHE A 58 -5.63 -0.93 -4.72
N ASP A 59 -5.49 -2.21 -5.01
CA ASP A 59 -4.83 -3.15 -4.11
C ASP A 59 -3.34 -2.83 -3.96
N ASN A 60 -2.66 -2.54 -5.06
CA ASN A 60 -1.26 -2.16 -5.01
C ASN A 60 -1.05 -0.83 -4.26
N THR A 61 -1.95 0.12 -4.44
CA THR A 61 -1.87 1.41 -3.74
C THR A 61 -2.01 1.21 -2.23
N ALA A 62 -2.96 0.39 -1.78
CA ALA A 62 -3.13 0.11 -0.36
C ALA A 62 -1.90 -0.57 0.23
N MET A 63 -1.32 -1.55 -0.48
CA MET A 63 -0.10 -2.20 -0.03
C MET A 63 1.07 -1.22 0.03
N ALA A 64 1.20 -0.34 -0.97
CA ALA A 64 2.26 0.66 -1.01
C ALA A 64 2.16 1.63 0.18
N LEU A 65 0.96 2.11 0.49
CA LEU A 65 0.77 3.00 1.64
C LEU A 65 1.10 2.31 2.97
N ALA A 66 0.71 1.05 3.12
CA ALA A 66 1.04 0.28 4.31
C ALA A 66 2.55 0.07 4.44
N GLU A 67 3.22 -0.30 3.35
CA GLU A 67 4.68 -0.47 3.32
C GLU A 67 5.39 0.82 3.72
N LEU A 68 4.94 1.94 3.18
CA LEU A 68 5.53 3.25 3.44
C LEU A 68 5.40 3.62 4.93
N TYR A 69 4.20 3.49 5.48
CA TYR A 69 3.94 3.83 6.87
C TYR A 69 4.76 2.96 7.83
N PHE A 70 4.78 1.64 7.62
CA PHE A 70 5.51 0.74 8.52
C PHE A 70 7.01 0.84 8.36
N GLN A 71 7.51 1.19 7.17
CA GLN A 71 8.92 1.50 6.99
C GLN A 71 9.32 2.72 7.84
N TRP A 72 8.48 3.76 7.84
CA TRP A 72 8.72 4.91 8.72
C TRP A 72 8.73 4.51 10.19
N LYS A 73 7.76 3.68 10.61
CA LYS A 73 7.68 3.24 12.01
C LYS A 73 8.91 2.45 12.45
N ASP A 74 9.47 1.64 11.54
CA ASP A 74 10.64 0.82 11.85
C ASP A 74 11.94 1.62 11.81
N ASN A 75 12.09 2.53 10.86
CA ASN A 75 13.37 3.17 10.56
C ASN A 75 13.43 4.66 10.91
N GLY A 76 12.28 5.32 11.09
CA GLY A 76 12.23 6.75 11.35
C GLY A 76 12.60 7.60 10.14
N LYS A 77 12.63 7.00 8.97
CA LYS A 77 12.95 7.69 7.72
C LYS A 77 12.43 6.90 6.53
N LEU A 78 12.31 7.59 5.40
CA LEU A 78 11.99 6.99 4.10
C LEU A 78 13.17 7.22 3.19
N ASP A 79 13.65 6.13 2.59
CA ASP A 79 14.87 6.14 1.78
C ASP A 79 14.54 5.81 0.33
N TYR A 80 13.78 6.70 -0.31
CA TYR A 80 13.41 6.60 -1.71
C TYR A 80 13.98 7.78 -2.48
N ASP A 81 14.28 7.56 -3.73
CA ASP A 81 14.69 8.62 -4.66
C ASP A 81 15.88 9.43 -4.12
N HIS A 82 17.01 8.76 -4.00
CA HIS A 82 18.26 9.34 -3.47
C HIS A 82 18.71 10.62 -4.18
N GLU A 83 18.28 10.83 -5.42
CA GLU A 83 18.72 11.97 -6.22
C GLU A 83 18.05 13.27 -5.79
N GLU A 84 16.83 13.23 -5.28
CA GLU A 84 16.08 14.45 -4.98
C GLU A 84 16.00 14.80 -3.50
N ALA A 85 16.37 13.94 -2.60
CA ALA A 85 16.39 14.18 -1.16
C ALA A 85 15.08 14.75 -0.58
N ILE A 86 13.97 14.70 -1.34
CA ILE A 86 12.71 15.26 -0.89
C ILE A 86 12.16 14.49 0.32
N TRP A 87 12.43 13.18 0.35
CA TRP A 87 11.99 12.32 1.45
C TRP A 87 12.74 12.62 2.75
N ASP A 88 13.92 13.22 2.66
CA ASP A 88 14.68 13.64 3.85
C ASP A 88 14.03 14.79 4.61
N LYS A 89 13.10 15.50 3.98
CA LYS A 89 12.38 16.62 4.59
C LYS A 89 11.24 16.15 5.48
N ILE A 90 10.88 14.88 5.42
CA ILE A 90 9.82 14.33 6.24
C ILE A 90 10.32 14.20 7.68
N THR A 91 9.60 14.81 8.61
CA THR A 91 9.94 14.81 10.03
C THR A 91 8.98 13.97 10.88
N GLY A 92 7.88 13.52 10.32
CA GLY A 92 6.92 12.68 11.03
C GLY A 92 5.94 12.00 10.08
N PHE A 93 5.31 10.96 10.57
CA PHE A 93 4.29 10.23 9.81
C PHE A 93 3.26 9.72 10.80
N THR A 94 2.07 10.29 10.79
CA THR A 94 1.00 9.95 11.71
C THR A 94 -0.09 9.15 11.02
N ALA A 95 -0.86 8.43 11.81
CA ALA A 95 -2.01 7.68 11.29
C ALA A 95 -3.08 7.58 12.37
N SER A 96 -4.32 7.90 12.00
CA SER A 96 -5.46 7.64 12.87
C SER A 96 -5.80 6.15 12.87
N LYS A 97 -6.58 5.71 13.86
CA LYS A 97 -7.07 4.34 13.89
C LYS A 97 -7.96 4.04 12.68
N GLU A 98 -8.72 5.02 12.22
CA GLU A 98 -9.57 4.90 11.05
C GLU A 98 -8.74 4.63 9.79
N ALA A 99 -7.61 5.33 9.63
CA ALA A 99 -6.73 5.13 8.49
C ALA A 99 -6.10 3.73 8.51
N ILE A 100 -5.62 3.29 9.67
CA ILE A 100 -5.07 1.93 9.82
C ILE A 100 -6.15 0.89 9.56
N ALA A 101 -7.36 1.10 10.08
CA ALA A 101 -8.48 0.18 9.86
C ALA A 101 -8.86 0.09 8.38
N PHE A 102 -8.79 1.20 7.66
CA PHE A 102 -9.05 1.21 6.22
C PHE A 102 -8.05 0.31 5.48
N LEU A 103 -6.75 0.49 5.76
CA LEU A 103 -5.73 -0.35 5.14
C LEU A 103 -5.88 -1.82 5.54
N LEU A 104 -6.15 -2.09 6.81
CA LEU A 104 -6.36 -3.45 7.29
C LEU A 104 -7.51 -4.13 6.56
N ARG A 105 -8.62 -3.41 6.35
CA ARG A 105 -9.76 -3.94 5.61
C ARG A 105 -9.38 -4.26 4.17
N GLN A 106 -8.72 -3.33 3.49
CA GLN A 106 -8.30 -3.54 2.10
C GLN A 106 -7.36 -4.75 1.98
N LEU A 107 -6.37 -4.83 2.87
CA LEU A 107 -5.40 -5.93 2.86
C LEU A 107 -6.07 -7.27 3.18
N THR A 108 -7.01 -7.28 4.11
CA THR A 108 -7.75 -8.49 4.47
C THR A 108 -8.64 -8.96 3.32
N ASP A 109 -9.28 -8.02 2.61
CA ASP A 109 -10.08 -8.36 1.43
C ASP A 109 -9.20 -8.97 0.33
N ILE A 110 -7.97 -8.50 0.17
CA ILE A 110 -7.01 -9.11 -0.75
C ILE A 110 -6.72 -10.55 -0.34
N LYS A 111 -6.36 -10.76 0.91
CA LYS A 111 -6.01 -12.09 1.42
C LYS A 111 -7.16 -13.09 1.28
N ASN A 112 -8.38 -12.63 1.56
CA ASN A 112 -9.58 -13.47 1.48
C ASN A 112 -10.10 -13.62 0.05
N GLU A 113 -9.39 -13.03 -0.93
CA GLU A 113 -9.76 -13.06 -2.34
C GLU A 113 -11.22 -12.62 -2.56
N VAL A 114 -11.64 -11.56 -1.85
CA VAL A 114 -12.98 -11.00 -2.08
C VAL A 114 -13.05 -10.60 -3.56
N PRO A 115 -13.98 -11.20 -4.32
CA PRO A 115 -13.95 -11.10 -5.78
C PRO A 115 -14.54 -9.80 -6.30
N ASP A 116 -14.09 -9.42 -7.50
CA ASP A 116 -14.69 -8.34 -8.27
C ASP A 116 -15.93 -8.84 -9.03
N GLU A 117 -16.43 -8.04 -9.97
CA GLU A 117 -17.61 -8.38 -10.78
C GLU A 117 -17.41 -9.65 -11.61
N ASP A 118 -16.18 -9.95 -11.97
CA ASP A 118 -15.83 -11.13 -12.77
C ASP A 118 -15.50 -12.35 -11.89
N GLY A 119 -15.61 -12.21 -10.59
CA GLY A 119 -15.38 -13.29 -9.64
C GLY A 119 -13.92 -13.55 -9.34
N ILE A 120 -13.04 -12.57 -9.59
CA ILE A 120 -11.59 -12.70 -9.35
C ILE A 120 -11.05 -11.57 -8.48
N ARG A 121 -9.89 -11.82 -7.88
CA ARG A 121 -9.06 -10.79 -7.25
C ARG A 121 -7.73 -10.80 -7.99
N GLU A 122 -7.57 -9.87 -8.91
CA GLU A 122 -6.48 -9.88 -9.90
C GLU A 122 -5.09 -9.94 -9.27
N ILE A 123 -4.86 -9.20 -8.17
CA ILE A 123 -3.55 -9.21 -7.52
C ILE A 123 -3.21 -10.59 -6.97
N MET A 124 -4.18 -11.34 -6.46
CA MET A 124 -3.95 -12.71 -5.99
C MET A 124 -3.64 -13.64 -7.15
N ASP A 125 -4.37 -13.49 -8.26
CA ASP A 125 -4.14 -14.30 -9.46
C ASP A 125 -2.74 -14.06 -10.03
N LEU A 126 -2.24 -12.82 -9.98
CA LEU A 126 -0.91 -12.49 -10.46
C LEU A 126 0.18 -13.30 -9.74
N TRP A 127 0.03 -13.52 -8.43
CA TRP A 127 1.02 -14.19 -7.62
C TRP A 127 0.78 -15.69 -7.48
N LYS A 128 -0.27 -16.23 -8.13
CA LYS A 128 -0.50 -17.68 -8.17
C LYS A 128 0.37 -18.32 -9.22
N ASN A 129 0.91 -19.49 -8.88
CA ASN A 129 1.57 -20.37 -9.85
C ASN A 129 0.50 -21.00 -10.73
N GLU A 130 0.64 -20.91 -12.05
CA GLU A 130 -0.35 -21.44 -13.00
C GLU A 130 -0.54 -22.96 -12.91
N ASP A 131 0.51 -23.69 -12.58
CA ASP A 131 0.47 -25.16 -12.52
C ASP A 131 -0.10 -25.69 -11.20
N SER A 132 0.33 -25.10 -10.06
CA SER A 132 -0.04 -25.59 -8.73
C SER A 132 -1.21 -24.84 -8.10
N GLY A 133 -1.48 -23.62 -8.56
CA GLY A 133 -2.47 -22.74 -7.95
C GLY A 133 -2.02 -22.15 -6.62
N GLU A 134 -0.78 -22.39 -6.21
CA GLU A 134 -0.24 -21.87 -4.96
C GLU A 134 0.21 -20.42 -5.12
N ILE A 135 -0.02 -19.62 -4.08
CA ILE A 135 0.45 -18.23 -4.03
C ILE A 135 1.95 -18.23 -3.74
N ALA A 136 2.71 -17.34 -4.40
CA ALA A 136 4.14 -17.17 -4.15
C ALA A 136 4.38 -16.97 -2.64
N PRO A 137 5.15 -17.86 -1.97
CA PRO A 137 5.25 -17.83 -0.51
C PRO A 137 5.81 -16.52 0.05
N ALA A 138 6.82 -15.95 -0.60
CA ALA A 138 7.43 -14.71 -0.13
C ALA A 138 6.46 -13.54 -0.19
N TRP A 139 5.65 -13.46 -1.24
CA TRP A 139 4.66 -12.39 -1.36
C TRP A 139 3.52 -12.58 -0.35
N LEU A 140 3.04 -13.81 -0.16
CA LEU A 140 1.99 -14.09 0.81
C LEU A 140 2.45 -13.77 2.23
N GLU A 141 3.69 -14.12 2.56
CA GLU A 141 4.28 -13.77 3.86
C GLU A 141 4.32 -12.26 4.06
N HIS A 142 4.71 -11.53 3.01
CA HIS A 142 4.73 -10.06 3.05
C HIS A 142 3.32 -9.49 3.30
N LEU A 143 2.32 -9.97 2.57
CA LEU A 143 0.93 -9.55 2.77
C LEU A 143 0.47 -9.85 4.21
N ASN A 144 0.74 -11.05 4.70
CA ASN A 144 0.38 -11.44 6.06
C ASN A 144 1.09 -10.57 7.09
N GLN A 145 2.34 -10.18 6.85
CA GLN A 145 3.09 -9.30 7.72
C GLN A 145 2.45 -7.91 7.78
N LEU A 146 2.05 -7.34 6.64
CA LEU A 146 1.36 -6.05 6.60
C LEU A 146 0.05 -6.11 7.38
N ILE A 147 -0.70 -7.19 7.24
CA ILE A 147 -1.95 -7.39 7.98
C ILE A 147 -1.68 -7.48 9.49
N ALA A 148 -0.71 -8.28 9.89
CA ALA A 148 -0.38 -8.47 11.30
C ALA A 148 0.07 -7.18 11.97
N VAL A 149 0.93 -6.40 11.29
CA VAL A 149 1.44 -5.13 11.82
C VAL A 149 0.31 -4.10 11.91
N SER A 150 -0.56 -4.04 10.88
CA SER A 150 -1.74 -3.16 10.89
C SER A 150 -2.65 -3.48 12.06
N TYR A 151 -2.92 -4.76 12.30
CA TYR A 151 -3.77 -5.21 13.40
C TYR A 151 -3.17 -4.82 14.76
N THR A 152 -1.85 -5.01 14.91
CA THR A 152 -1.14 -4.64 16.15
C THR A 152 -1.25 -3.13 16.42
N HIS A 153 -1.05 -2.30 15.39
CA HIS A 153 -1.17 -0.84 15.54
C HIS A 153 -2.60 -0.41 15.85
N LEU A 154 -3.59 -1.09 15.30
CA LEU A 154 -4.99 -0.78 15.55
C LEU A 154 -5.38 -1.07 17.02
N ARG A 155 -4.77 -2.08 17.62
CA ARG A 155 -5.05 -2.48 19.00
C ARG A 155 -4.25 -1.69 20.05
N ALA A 156 -3.22 -1.00 19.63
CA ALA A 156 -2.35 -0.25 20.54
C ALA A 156 -3.05 0.97 21.16
#